data_619f42ba9a97691e21a44e564640cb3c
#
_entry.id   619f42ba9a97691e21a44e564640cb3c
#
_cell.length_a   1.000
_cell.length_b   1.000
_cell.length_c   1.000
_cell.angle_alpha   90.00
_cell.angle_beta   90.00
_cell.angle_gamma   90.00
#
_symmetry.space_group_name_H-M   'P 1'
#
loop_
_entity.id
_entity.type
_entity.pdbx_description
1 polymer ?
#
loop_
_entity_poly.entity_id
_entity_poly.type
_entity_poly.pdbx_seq_one_letter_code
_entity_poly.pdbx_strand_id
1 'polypeptide(L)'
;MRYQCTPSTDLHELIGKDSAEGFCYGPLSAALMNNEELILEGSHILPLTLIVKINTVLRGLFIVETEEILRAQAGFRLVLH
;
A
#
# COMPACT_ATOMS: atom_id res chain seq x y z
N MET A 1 -1.61 6.69 -9.80
CA MET A 1 -1.22 5.25 -9.80
C MET A 1 -2.46 4.38 -9.63
N ARG A 2 -2.55 3.34 -10.42
CA ARG A 2 -3.67 2.39 -10.35
C ARG A 2 -3.16 1.00 -10.04
N TYR A 3 -3.91 0.27 -9.24
CA TYR A 3 -3.59 -1.12 -8.91
C TYR A 3 -4.86 -1.96 -8.99
N GLN A 4 -4.81 -3.04 -9.77
CA GLN A 4 -5.95 -3.96 -9.91
C GLN A 4 -5.92 -4.97 -8.78
N CYS A 5 -6.96 -4.94 -7.93
CA CYS A 5 -7.09 -5.91 -6.84
C CYS A 5 -7.52 -7.28 -7.38
N THR A 6 -7.02 -8.34 -6.72
CA THR A 6 -7.39 -9.72 -7.03
C THR A 6 -7.83 -10.40 -5.74
N PRO A 7 -8.49 -11.58 -5.81
CA PRO A 7 -8.85 -12.31 -4.59
C PRO A 7 -7.66 -12.69 -3.70
N SER A 8 -6.45 -12.72 -4.26
CA SER A 8 -5.23 -13.03 -3.50
C SER A 8 -4.45 -11.79 -3.06
N THR A 9 -4.95 -10.59 -3.35
CA THR A 9 -4.31 -9.36 -2.91
C THR A 9 -4.27 -9.30 -1.38
N ASP A 10 -3.11 -9.04 -0.81
CA ASP A 10 -2.92 -8.91 0.62
C ASP A 10 -2.07 -7.68 0.96
N LEU A 11 -1.88 -7.45 2.26
CA LEU A 11 -1.13 -6.28 2.71
C LEU A 11 0.34 -6.35 2.28
N HIS A 12 0.92 -7.55 2.22
CA HIS A 12 2.30 -7.73 1.75
C HIS A 12 2.49 -7.26 0.32
N GLU A 13 1.55 -7.58 -0.56
CA GLU A 13 1.62 -7.10 -1.94
C GLU A 13 1.55 -5.58 -2.03
N LEU A 14 0.74 -4.97 -1.19
CA LEU A 14 0.56 -3.52 -1.20
C LEU A 14 1.77 -2.79 -0.60
N ILE A 15 2.39 -3.35 0.43
CA ILE A 15 3.55 -2.75 1.08
C ILE A 15 4.84 -3.05 0.30
N GLY A 16 5.02 -4.29 -0.11
CA GLY A 16 6.23 -4.74 -0.80
C GLY A 16 6.83 -5.96 -0.14
N LYS A 17 7.93 -6.44 -0.70
CA LYS A 17 8.60 -7.65 -0.21
C LYS A 17 10.09 -7.64 -0.53
N ASP A 18 10.85 -8.40 0.26
CA ASP A 18 12.26 -8.60 0.01
C ASP A 18 12.51 -9.41 -1.25
N SER A 19 13.57 -9.07 -1.95
CA SER A 19 14.07 -9.84 -3.07
C SER A 19 15.59 -9.92 -2.98
N ALA A 20 16.19 -10.72 -3.87
CA ALA A 20 17.66 -10.86 -3.93
C ALA A 20 18.37 -9.54 -4.21
N GLU A 21 17.68 -8.60 -4.84
CA GLU A 21 18.22 -7.28 -5.23
C GLU A 21 17.88 -6.19 -4.22
N GLY A 22 17.16 -6.52 -3.13
CA GLY A 22 16.73 -5.59 -2.12
C GLY A 22 15.22 -5.59 -1.95
N PHE A 23 14.71 -4.60 -1.21
CA PHE A 23 13.29 -4.50 -0.95
C PHE A 23 12.54 -3.87 -2.13
N CYS A 24 11.54 -4.58 -2.64
CA CYS A 24 10.69 -4.10 -3.73
C CYS A 24 9.41 -3.50 -3.15
N TYR A 25 9.25 -2.18 -3.28
CA TYR A 25 8.08 -1.50 -2.76
C TYR A 25 6.82 -1.85 -3.55
N GLY A 26 5.75 -2.17 -2.84
CA GLY A 26 4.44 -2.36 -3.45
C GLY A 26 3.76 -1.04 -3.77
N PRO A 27 2.57 -1.09 -4.38
CA PRO A 27 1.89 0.13 -4.84
C PRO A 27 1.55 1.10 -3.71
N LEU A 28 1.16 0.62 -2.54
CA LEU A 28 0.84 1.49 -1.42
C LEU A 28 2.08 2.24 -0.92
N SER A 29 3.19 1.52 -0.72
CA SER A 29 4.43 2.13 -0.28
C SER A 29 4.95 3.13 -1.32
N ALA A 30 4.91 2.77 -2.60
CA ALA A 30 5.35 3.65 -3.66
C ALA A 30 4.53 4.93 -3.73
N ALA A 31 3.20 4.82 -3.59
CA ALA A 31 2.33 5.99 -3.60
C ALA A 31 2.60 6.90 -2.39
N LEU A 32 2.83 6.33 -1.21
CA LEU A 32 3.17 7.10 -0.02
C LEU A 32 4.51 7.82 -0.20
N MET A 33 5.51 7.13 -0.71
CA MET A 33 6.84 7.70 -0.92
C MET A 33 6.82 8.84 -1.95
N ASN A 34 6.04 8.67 -3.00
CA ASN A 34 5.95 9.66 -4.09
C ASN A 34 4.88 10.71 -3.83
N ASN A 35 4.14 10.60 -2.74
CA ASN A 35 3.08 11.54 -2.36
C ASN A 35 2.06 11.72 -3.49
N GLU A 36 1.55 10.60 -4.01
CA GLU A 36 0.61 10.61 -5.14
C GLU A 36 -0.66 9.82 -4.83
N GLU A 37 -1.64 9.91 -5.73
CA GLU A 37 -2.90 9.21 -5.62
C GLU A 37 -2.72 7.73 -5.95
N LEU A 38 -3.33 6.85 -5.16
CA LEU A 38 -3.43 5.41 -5.45
C LEU A 38 -4.89 5.03 -5.60
N ILE A 39 -5.23 4.44 -6.73
CA ILE A 39 -6.58 3.94 -7.02
C ILE A 39 -6.54 2.42 -6.96
N LEU A 40 -7.29 1.83 -6.03
CA LEU A 40 -7.43 0.39 -5.92
C LEU A 40 -8.68 -0.04 -6.67
N GLU A 41 -8.51 -0.55 -7.88
CA GLU A 41 -9.62 -1.00 -8.71
C GLU A 41 -10.05 -2.40 -8.30
N GLY A 42 -11.37 -2.64 -8.25
CA GLY A 42 -11.90 -3.91 -7.80
C GLY A 42 -11.79 -4.11 -6.30
N SER A 43 -11.75 -3.04 -5.53
CA SER A 43 -11.57 -3.11 -4.07
C SER A 43 -12.72 -3.83 -3.37
N HIS A 44 -13.88 -3.98 -4.02
CA HIS A 44 -15.03 -4.68 -3.45
C HIS A 44 -14.74 -6.17 -3.17
N ILE A 45 -13.72 -6.74 -3.81
CA ILE A 45 -13.34 -8.14 -3.58
C ILE A 45 -12.37 -8.29 -2.40
N LEU A 46 -11.89 -7.18 -1.84
CA LEU A 46 -10.98 -7.23 -0.70
C LEU A 46 -11.77 -7.49 0.60
N PRO A 47 -11.24 -8.32 1.51
CA PRO A 47 -11.90 -8.50 2.80
C PRO A 47 -11.86 -7.21 3.61
N LEU A 48 -12.90 -6.99 4.43
CA LEU A 48 -12.99 -5.79 5.26
C LEU A 48 -11.80 -5.64 6.20
N THR A 49 -11.27 -6.77 6.68
CA THR A 49 -10.10 -6.77 7.55
C THR A 49 -8.88 -6.16 6.87
N LEU A 50 -8.71 -6.40 5.58
CA LEU A 50 -7.61 -5.81 4.82
C LEU A 50 -7.80 -4.30 4.66
N ILE A 51 -9.02 -3.85 4.39
CA ILE A 51 -9.33 -2.42 4.26
C ILE A 51 -9.03 -1.69 5.57
N VAL A 52 -9.40 -2.29 6.70
CA VAL A 52 -9.10 -1.72 8.03
C VAL A 52 -7.59 -1.63 8.25
N LYS A 53 -6.83 -2.66 7.86
CA LYS A 53 -5.37 -2.65 7.96
C LYS A 53 -4.75 -1.56 7.09
N ILE A 54 -5.26 -1.36 5.88
CA ILE A 54 -4.79 -0.28 5.01
C ILE A 54 -4.99 1.07 5.67
N ASN A 55 -6.18 1.31 6.22
CA ASN A 55 -6.44 2.57 6.92
C ASN A 55 -5.52 2.79 8.11
N THR A 56 -5.17 1.72 8.81
CA THR A 56 -4.26 1.80 9.94
C THR A 56 -2.86 2.19 9.49
N VAL A 57 -2.34 1.58 8.42
CA VAL A 57 -0.99 1.88 7.94
C VAL A 57 -0.86 3.27 7.33
N LEU A 58 -1.96 3.89 6.91
CA LEU A 58 -1.92 5.27 6.40
C LEU A 58 -1.53 6.28 7.48
N ARG A 59 -1.65 5.92 8.75
CA ARG A 59 -1.24 6.76 9.88
C ARG A 59 0.26 6.70 10.12
N GLY A 60 0.92 5.69 9.61
CA GLY A 60 2.35 5.50 9.71
C GLY A 60 2.69 4.05 9.42
N LEU A 61 3.37 3.82 8.32
CA LEU A 61 3.81 2.49 7.92
C LEU A 61 5.29 2.34 8.22
N PHE A 62 5.63 1.43 9.15
CA PHE A 62 7.02 1.10 9.42
C PHE A 62 7.40 -0.14 8.62
N ILE A 63 8.39 0.02 7.75
CA ILE A 63 8.93 -1.09 6.96
C ILE A 63 10.19 -1.57 7.65
N VAL A 64 10.10 -2.75 8.27
CA VAL A 64 11.19 -3.32 9.07
C VAL A 64 12.44 -3.55 8.22
N GLU A 65 12.27 -4.03 7.00
CA GLU A 65 13.37 -4.40 6.12
C GLU A 65 14.24 -3.20 5.72
N THR A 66 13.65 -2.03 5.63
CA THR A 66 14.36 -0.80 5.25
C THR A 66 14.49 0.19 6.39
N GLU A 67 13.86 -0.09 7.54
CA GLU A 67 13.81 0.79 8.70
C GLU A 67 13.22 2.16 8.39
N GLU A 68 12.31 2.23 7.42
CA GLU A 68 11.65 3.46 7.02
C GLU A 68 10.27 3.58 7.64
N ILE A 69 9.85 4.82 7.92
CA ILE A 69 8.48 5.14 8.32
C ILE A 69 7.86 5.96 7.20
N LEU A 70 6.81 5.43 6.59
CA LEU A 70 6.07 6.10 5.53
C LEU A 70 4.74 6.59 6.05
N ARG A 71 4.41 7.86 5.81
CA ARG A 71 3.16 8.47 6.25
C ARG A 71 2.46 9.16 5.10
N ALA A 72 1.14 9.14 5.13
CA ALA A 72 0.33 9.88 4.17
C ALA A 72 0.56 11.37 4.36
N GLN A 73 0.88 12.06 3.27
CA GLN A 73 1.07 13.50 3.25
C GLN A 73 -0.04 14.15 2.41
N ALA A 74 -0.01 15.46 2.29
CA ALA A 74 -1.09 16.23 1.65
C ALA A 74 -1.37 15.81 0.20
N GLY A 75 -0.36 15.35 -0.54
CA GLY A 75 -0.52 14.93 -1.93
C GLY A 75 -0.98 13.47 -2.09
N PHE A 76 -0.93 12.69 -1.01
CA PHE A 76 -1.36 11.31 -1.06
C PHE A 76 -2.88 11.22 -0.98
N ARG A 77 -3.44 10.30 -1.77
CA ARG A 77 -4.87 10.05 -1.75
C ARG A 77 -5.14 8.59 -2.09
N LEU A 78 -5.98 7.96 -1.29
CA LEU A 78 -6.41 6.58 -1.54
C LEU A 78 -7.84 6.59 -2.05
N VAL A 79 -8.07 5.98 -3.20
CA VAL A 79 -9.39 5.84 -3.82
C VAL A 79 -9.70 4.36 -3.95
N LEU A 80 -10.87 3.96 -3.46
CA LEU A 80 -11.38 2.59 -3.56
C LEU A 80 -12.46 2.53 -4.62
N HIS A 81 -12.23 1.73 -5.65
CA HIS A 81 -13.20 1.54 -6.74
C HIS A 81 -13.80 0.16 -6.79
#